data_d03753f7fe50aca194d85fb9b5e22093
#
_entry.id   d03753f7fe50aca194d85fb9b5e22093
#
_cell.length_a   1.000
_cell.length_b   1.000
_cell.length_c   1.000
_cell.angle_alpha   90.00
_cell.angle_beta   90.00
_cell.angle_gamma   90.00
#
_symmetry.space_group_name_H-M   'P 1'
#
loop_
_entity.id
_entity.type
_entity.pdbx_description
1 polymer ?
#
loop_
_entity_poly.entity_id
_entity_poly.type
_entity_poly.pdbx_seq_one_letter_code
_entity_poly.pdbx_strand_id
1 'polypeptide(L)'
;MRYKWIKRFIGLADYVAQWSDDRSTKCGCVFVDPLNHNVISMGFNGFPRGIADEEERHERPAKYTWTEHAERNGIYNAAERGASLGGSHAFITHLPCTDCARGLIQSGVDFVYFNEANVMGSPNWEEDFRTSQDMLMEAGIEIVGVDLSSELDA
;
A
#
# COMPACT_ATOMS: atom_id res chain seq x y z
N MET A 1 2.69 -13.26 11.74
CA MET A 1 2.77 -14.10 10.51
C MET A 1 4.21 -14.58 10.34
N ARG A 2 4.45 -15.81 9.82
CA ARG A 2 5.82 -16.29 9.55
C ARG A 2 6.45 -15.49 8.40
N TYR A 3 7.76 -15.22 8.49
CA TYR A 3 8.49 -14.36 7.57
C TYR A 3 8.37 -14.77 6.09
N LYS A 4 8.38 -16.08 5.81
CA LYS A 4 8.20 -16.58 4.43
C LYS A 4 6.88 -16.13 3.78
N TRP A 5 5.80 -15.97 4.56
CA TRP A 5 4.53 -15.47 4.06
C TRP A 5 4.57 -13.95 3.86
N ILE A 6 5.23 -13.24 4.76
CA ILE A 6 5.45 -11.79 4.64
C ILE A 6 6.18 -11.49 3.33
N LYS A 7 7.28 -12.20 3.06
CA LYS A 7 8.03 -12.05 1.79
C LYS A 7 7.17 -12.34 0.56
N ARG A 8 6.35 -13.39 0.61
CA ARG A 8 5.45 -13.75 -0.51
C ARG A 8 4.43 -12.64 -0.79
N PHE A 9 3.84 -12.07 0.25
CA PHE A 9 2.82 -11.03 0.07
C PHE A 9 3.42 -9.68 -0.32
N ILE A 10 4.62 -9.34 0.15
CA ILE A 10 5.36 -8.18 -0.38
C ILE A 10 5.70 -8.41 -1.86
N GLY A 11 6.16 -9.60 -2.23
CA GLY A 11 6.41 -9.94 -3.63
C GLY A 11 5.14 -9.88 -4.49
N LEU A 12 3.98 -10.26 -3.94
CA LEU A 12 2.71 -10.09 -4.64
C LEU A 12 2.34 -8.61 -4.80
N ALA A 13 2.57 -7.78 -3.77
CA ALA A 13 2.35 -6.33 -3.87
C ALA A 13 3.27 -5.70 -4.94
N ASP A 14 4.53 -6.11 -5.01
CA ASP A 14 5.47 -5.69 -6.06
C ASP A 14 4.99 -6.12 -7.46
N TYR A 15 4.43 -7.32 -7.59
CA TYR A 15 3.87 -7.80 -8.86
C TYR A 15 2.63 -6.97 -9.27
N VAL A 16 1.71 -6.75 -8.33
CA VAL A 16 0.51 -5.94 -8.56
C VAL A 16 0.86 -4.49 -8.92
N ALA A 17 1.93 -3.94 -8.34
CA ALA A 17 2.44 -2.61 -8.68
C ALA A 17 2.75 -2.47 -10.18
N GLN A 18 3.18 -3.55 -10.84
CA GLN A 18 3.50 -3.51 -12.28
C GLN A 18 2.27 -3.25 -13.17
N TRP A 19 1.07 -3.42 -12.64
CA TRP A 19 -0.18 -3.12 -13.35
C TRP A 19 -0.49 -1.62 -13.42
N SER A 20 0.23 -0.80 -12.63
CA SER A 20 0.09 0.66 -12.67
C SER A 20 0.62 1.25 -13.97
N ASP A 21 -0.13 2.20 -14.52
CA ASP A 21 0.27 3.00 -15.67
C ASP A 21 1.04 4.27 -15.30
N ASP A 22 1.30 4.49 -14.00
CA ASP A 22 2.07 5.66 -13.54
C ASP A 22 3.47 5.66 -14.17
N ARG A 23 3.86 6.82 -14.71
CA ARG A 23 5.11 6.98 -15.47
C ARG A 23 6.36 7.01 -14.59
N SER A 24 6.21 7.30 -13.29
CA SER A 24 7.36 7.51 -12.40
C SER A 24 7.44 6.51 -11.26
N THR A 25 6.34 6.24 -10.57
CA THR A 25 6.33 5.39 -9.38
C THR A 25 5.14 4.44 -9.42
N LYS A 26 5.42 3.15 -9.42
CA LYS A 26 4.41 2.09 -9.41
C LYS A 26 4.30 1.54 -8.00
N CYS A 27 3.10 1.63 -7.44
CA CYS A 27 2.79 1.16 -6.09
C CYS A 27 1.74 0.06 -6.13
N GLY A 28 1.87 -0.92 -5.25
CA GLY A 28 0.91 -2.00 -5.06
C GLY A 28 0.62 -2.22 -3.59
N CYS A 29 -0.59 -2.67 -3.29
CA CYS A 29 -1.04 -3.03 -1.95
C CYS A 29 -1.87 -4.31 -2.00
N VAL A 30 -1.62 -5.21 -1.04
CA VAL A 30 -2.37 -6.47 -0.89
C VAL A 30 -2.86 -6.59 0.55
N PHE A 31 -4.15 -6.81 0.74
CA PHE A 31 -4.76 -7.04 2.05
C PHE A 31 -5.01 -8.53 2.24
N VAL A 32 -4.56 -9.07 3.36
CA VAL A 32 -4.55 -10.51 3.62
C VAL A 32 -5.18 -10.81 4.97
N ASP A 33 -5.99 -11.85 5.04
CA ASP A 33 -6.43 -12.46 6.30
C ASP A 33 -5.24 -13.21 6.93
N PRO A 34 -4.76 -12.78 8.12
CA PRO A 34 -3.59 -13.39 8.74
C PRO A 34 -3.81 -14.82 9.24
N LEU A 35 -5.07 -15.27 9.40
CA LEU A 35 -5.39 -16.60 9.92
C LEU A 35 -5.29 -17.67 8.85
N ASN A 36 -5.76 -17.39 7.64
CA ASN A 36 -5.85 -18.37 6.56
C ASN A 36 -5.01 -18.00 5.32
N HIS A 37 -4.33 -16.85 5.33
CA HIS A 37 -3.51 -16.33 4.24
C HIS A 37 -4.29 -16.04 2.94
N ASN A 38 -5.59 -15.86 3.02
CA ASN A 38 -6.40 -15.44 1.87
C ASN A 38 -6.17 -13.97 1.55
N VAL A 39 -6.00 -13.66 0.27
CA VAL A 39 -6.03 -12.29 -0.21
C VAL A 39 -7.49 -11.80 -0.22
N ILE A 40 -7.76 -10.75 0.55
CA ILE A 40 -9.09 -10.14 0.66
C ILE A 40 -9.30 -9.14 -0.47
N SER A 41 -8.30 -8.29 -0.69
CA SER A 41 -8.32 -7.23 -1.70
C SER A 41 -6.91 -6.85 -2.10
N MET A 42 -6.79 -6.17 -3.24
CA MET A 42 -5.55 -5.60 -3.70
C MET A 42 -5.83 -4.31 -4.48
N GLY A 43 -4.83 -3.46 -4.57
CA GLY A 43 -4.88 -2.22 -5.33
C GLY A 43 -3.51 -1.84 -5.89
N PHE A 44 -3.52 -1.06 -6.93
CA PHE A 44 -2.34 -0.39 -7.49
C PHE A 44 -2.69 1.07 -7.78
N ASN A 45 -1.70 1.94 -7.83
CA ASN A 45 -1.93 3.35 -8.06
C ASN A 45 -2.33 3.64 -9.51
N GLY A 46 -3.24 4.57 -9.69
CA GLY A 46 -3.74 4.95 -11.02
C GLY A 46 -4.93 5.88 -10.95
N PHE A 47 -5.42 6.28 -12.12
CA PHE A 47 -6.62 7.11 -12.19
C PHE A 47 -7.86 6.29 -11.78
N PRO A 48 -8.86 6.94 -11.17
CA PRO A 48 -10.12 6.28 -10.84
C PRO A 48 -10.80 5.69 -12.09
N ARG A 49 -11.62 4.66 -11.86
CA ARG A 49 -12.36 4.00 -12.95
C ARG A 49 -13.19 4.98 -13.77
N GLY A 50 -13.15 4.83 -15.09
CA GLY A 50 -13.90 5.70 -16.01
C GLY A 50 -13.25 7.05 -16.32
N ILE A 51 -12.11 7.34 -15.69
CA ILE A 51 -11.31 8.55 -15.99
C ILE A 51 -10.40 8.26 -17.18
N ALA A 52 -10.43 9.17 -18.17
CA ALA A 52 -9.59 9.05 -19.36
C ALA A 52 -8.08 9.15 -19.02
N ASP A 53 -7.29 8.28 -19.65
CA ASP A 53 -5.83 8.26 -19.52
C ASP A 53 -5.21 9.30 -20.47
N GLU A 54 -5.25 10.56 -20.05
CA GLU A 54 -4.71 11.69 -20.80
C GLU A 54 -3.31 12.05 -20.31
N GLU A 55 -2.38 12.31 -21.23
CA GLU A 55 -0.96 12.51 -20.92
C GLU A 55 -0.71 13.67 -19.94
N GLU A 56 -1.45 14.78 -20.08
CA GLU A 56 -1.30 15.94 -19.20
C GLU A 56 -1.62 15.62 -17.73
N ARG A 57 -2.42 14.58 -17.48
CA ARG A 57 -2.79 14.15 -16.12
C ARG A 57 -1.67 13.35 -15.44
N HIS A 58 -0.72 12.83 -16.20
CA HIS A 58 0.46 12.15 -15.67
C HIS A 58 1.57 13.11 -15.24
N GLU A 59 1.51 14.36 -15.67
CA GLU A 59 2.51 15.38 -15.34
C GLU A 59 2.30 15.94 -13.93
N ARG A 60 3.41 16.33 -13.28
CA ARG A 60 3.34 17.06 -12.00
C ARG A 60 3.02 18.54 -12.26
N PRO A 61 2.16 19.18 -11.44
CA PRO A 61 1.50 18.66 -10.23
C PRO A 61 0.17 17.95 -10.48
N ALA A 62 -0.37 17.96 -11.71
CA ALA A 62 -1.69 17.42 -12.04
C ALA A 62 -1.87 15.97 -11.56
N LYS A 63 -0.84 15.10 -11.73
CA LYS A 63 -0.91 13.71 -11.30
C LYS A 63 -1.31 13.52 -9.83
N TYR A 64 -0.93 14.41 -8.94
CA TYR A 64 -1.29 14.32 -7.52
C TYR A 64 -2.78 14.51 -7.25
N THR A 65 -3.49 15.16 -8.16
CA THR A 65 -4.94 15.34 -8.08
C THR A 65 -5.70 14.17 -8.73
N TRP A 66 -5.19 13.64 -9.83
CA TRP A 66 -5.87 12.62 -10.63
C TRP A 66 -5.59 11.19 -10.19
N THR A 67 -4.43 10.93 -9.57
CA THR A 67 -3.98 9.58 -9.20
C THR A 67 -4.48 9.18 -7.81
N GLU A 68 -5.15 8.04 -7.73
CA GLU A 68 -5.45 7.39 -6.46
C GLU A 68 -4.34 6.43 -6.08
N HIS A 69 -4.03 6.32 -4.78
CA HIS A 69 -2.96 5.49 -4.27
C HIS A 69 -3.37 4.01 -4.16
N ALA A 70 -2.38 3.12 -4.20
CA ALA A 70 -2.58 1.68 -4.18
C ALA A 70 -3.38 1.20 -2.95
N GLU A 71 -3.06 1.74 -1.78
CA GLU A 71 -3.69 1.37 -0.52
C GLU A 71 -5.18 1.73 -0.52
N ARG A 72 -5.52 2.98 -0.91
CA ARG A 72 -6.92 3.41 -0.99
C ARG A 72 -7.67 2.70 -2.09
N ASN A 73 -7.04 2.41 -3.24
CA ASN A 73 -7.66 1.57 -4.26
C ASN A 73 -8.00 0.17 -3.74
N GLY A 74 -7.11 -0.43 -2.95
CA GLY A 74 -7.39 -1.72 -2.30
C GLY A 74 -8.55 -1.63 -1.30
N ILE A 75 -8.64 -0.54 -0.54
CA ILE A 75 -9.77 -0.28 0.38
C ILE A 75 -11.08 -0.14 -0.41
N TYR A 76 -11.09 0.64 -1.49
CA TYR A 76 -12.29 0.83 -2.33
C TYR A 76 -12.70 -0.47 -3.03
N ASN A 77 -11.74 -1.27 -3.50
CA ASN A 77 -12.02 -2.57 -4.10
C ASN A 77 -12.68 -3.52 -3.09
N ALA A 78 -12.21 -3.54 -1.84
CA ALA A 78 -12.86 -4.29 -0.77
C ALA A 78 -14.29 -3.79 -0.51
N ALA A 79 -14.45 -2.48 -0.37
CA ALA A 79 -15.75 -1.85 -0.11
C ALA A 79 -16.78 -2.15 -1.22
N GLU A 80 -16.37 -2.07 -2.50
CA GLU A 80 -17.23 -2.40 -3.64
C GLU A 80 -17.76 -3.83 -3.58
N ARG A 81 -16.96 -4.77 -3.07
CA ARG A 81 -17.34 -6.18 -2.91
C ARG A 81 -18.00 -6.50 -1.57
N GLY A 82 -18.16 -5.53 -0.69
CA GLY A 82 -18.68 -5.76 0.65
C GLY A 82 -17.75 -6.60 1.53
N ALA A 83 -16.45 -6.61 1.24
CA ALA A 83 -15.46 -7.34 2.02
C ALA A 83 -14.91 -6.46 3.14
N SER A 84 -14.90 -6.99 4.37
CA SER A 84 -14.28 -6.31 5.51
C SER A 84 -12.75 -6.44 5.47
N LEU A 85 -12.05 -5.35 5.78
CA LEU A 85 -10.62 -5.34 6.00
C LEU A 85 -10.26 -5.36 7.51
N GLY A 86 -11.26 -5.44 8.39
CA GLY A 86 -11.04 -5.51 9.83
C GLY A 86 -10.18 -6.71 10.22
N GLY A 87 -9.10 -6.46 10.98
CA GLY A 87 -8.14 -7.49 11.38
C GLY A 87 -7.19 -7.97 10.28
N SER A 88 -7.23 -7.38 9.09
CA SER A 88 -6.33 -7.75 8.00
C SER A 88 -4.91 -7.22 8.19
N HIS A 89 -3.97 -7.80 7.46
CA HIS A 89 -2.62 -7.30 7.29
C HIS A 89 -2.48 -6.68 5.89
N ALA A 90 -1.92 -5.47 5.81
CA ALA A 90 -1.63 -4.79 4.56
C ALA A 90 -0.15 -4.97 4.18
N PHE A 91 0.09 -5.37 2.94
CA PHE A 91 1.43 -5.52 2.35
C PHE A 91 1.56 -4.51 1.23
N ILE A 92 2.51 -3.59 1.34
CA ILE A 92 2.60 -2.40 0.50
C ILE A 92 4.02 -2.28 -0.06
N THR A 93 4.16 -1.85 -1.31
CA THR A 93 5.48 -1.65 -1.92
C THR A 93 6.28 -0.52 -1.29
N HIS A 94 5.61 0.51 -0.75
CA HIS A 94 6.22 1.70 -0.16
C HIS A 94 5.57 2.03 1.17
N LEU A 95 6.24 2.84 1.97
CA LEU A 95 5.65 3.39 3.20
C LEU A 95 4.41 4.23 2.83
N PRO A 96 3.24 4.04 3.51
CA PRO A 96 2.04 4.78 3.17
C PRO A 96 2.16 6.27 3.54
N CYS A 97 1.56 7.14 2.74
CA CYS A 97 1.40 8.56 3.07
C CYS A 97 0.33 8.76 4.16
N THR A 98 0.20 9.98 4.67
CA THR A 98 -0.79 10.29 5.73
C THR A 98 -2.23 10.04 5.31
N ASP A 99 -2.60 10.33 4.06
CA ASP A 99 -3.94 10.03 3.53
C ASP A 99 -4.23 8.52 3.56
N CYS A 100 -3.27 7.72 3.11
CA CYS A 100 -3.39 6.26 3.13
C CYS A 100 -3.39 5.71 4.56
N ALA A 101 -2.56 6.26 5.45
CA ALA A 101 -2.55 5.87 6.86
C ALA A 101 -3.93 6.03 7.51
N ARG A 102 -4.60 7.17 7.30
CA ARG A 102 -5.98 7.36 7.78
C ARG A 102 -6.94 6.32 7.22
N GLY A 103 -6.82 6.01 5.93
CA GLY A 103 -7.63 4.97 5.30
C GLY A 103 -7.41 3.58 5.90
N LEU A 104 -6.16 3.20 6.13
CA LEU A 104 -5.80 1.91 6.75
C LEU A 104 -6.34 1.81 8.18
N ILE A 105 -6.20 2.86 8.99
CA ILE A 105 -6.72 2.93 10.35
C ILE A 105 -8.24 2.74 10.35
N GLN A 106 -8.97 3.52 9.55
CA GLN A 106 -10.43 3.48 9.52
C GLN A 106 -10.98 2.18 8.93
N SER A 107 -10.18 1.46 8.16
CA SER A 107 -10.53 0.14 7.62
C SER A 107 -10.32 -1.01 8.62
N GLY A 108 -9.67 -0.74 9.76
CA GLY A 108 -9.44 -1.74 10.81
C GLY A 108 -8.27 -2.69 10.52
N VAL A 109 -7.29 -2.25 9.75
CA VAL A 109 -6.06 -3.01 9.49
C VAL A 109 -5.23 -3.11 10.78
N ASP A 110 -4.68 -4.29 11.08
CA ASP A 110 -3.89 -4.52 12.31
C ASP A 110 -2.38 -4.36 12.09
N PHE A 111 -1.88 -4.71 10.90
CA PHE A 111 -0.46 -4.67 10.56
C PHE A 111 -0.24 -4.06 9.18
N VAL A 112 0.83 -3.30 9.05
CA VAL A 112 1.33 -2.78 7.78
C VAL A 112 2.77 -3.26 7.58
N TYR A 113 2.99 -3.99 6.49
CA TYR A 113 4.32 -4.41 6.03
C TYR A 113 4.66 -3.65 4.75
N PHE A 114 5.87 -3.11 4.65
CA PHE A 114 6.33 -2.44 3.44
C PHE A 114 7.73 -2.90 3.04
N ASN A 115 8.04 -2.80 1.74
CA ASN A 115 9.37 -3.12 1.24
C ASN A 115 10.33 -1.98 1.59
N GLU A 116 11.24 -2.22 2.54
CA GLU A 116 12.16 -1.19 3.02
C GLU A 116 13.21 -0.75 1.99
N ALA A 117 13.42 -1.54 0.93
CA ALA A 117 14.30 -1.15 -0.17
C ALA A 117 13.70 -0.01 -1.03
N ASN A 118 12.38 0.16 -0.99
CA ASN A 118 11.68 1.20 -1.74
C ASN A 118 11.58 2.50 -0.93
N VAL A 119 12.71 3.20 -0.81
CA VAL A 119 12.74 4.51 -0.14
C VAL A 119 12.27 5.59 -1.11
N MET A 120 11.20 6.27 -0.78
CA MET A 120 10.76 7.47 -1.50
C MET A 120 11.70 8.62 -1.17
N GLY A 121 12.68 8.84 -2.05
CA GLY A 121 13.84 9.72 -1.81
C GLY A 121 13.59 11.22 -2.00
N SER A 122 12.38 11.73 -1.82
CA SER A 122 12.12 13.17 -1.88
C SER A 122 12.01 13.78 -0.47
N PRO A 123 12.79 14.83 -0.13
CA PRO A 123 12.68 15.53 1.15
C PRO A 123 11.26 16.01 1.48
N ASN A 124 10.45 16.27 0.47
CA ASN A 124 9.06 16.72 0.63
C ASN A 124 8.13 15.64 1.23
N TRP A 125 8.51 14.36 1.13
CA TRP A 125 7.73 13.24 1.66
C TRP A 125 8.19 12.78 3.04
N GLU A 126 9.37 13.20 3.50
CA GLU A 126 9.94 12.73 4.76
C GLU A 126 9.07 13.08 5.97
N GLU A 127 8.57 14.31 6.05
CA GLU A 127 7.68 14.76 7.12
C GLU A 127 6.33 14.03 7.06
N ASP A 128 5.76 13.88 5.86
CA ASP A 128 4.51 13.17 5.66
C ASP A 128 4.61 11.70 6.10
N PHE A 129 5.67 11.00 5.71
CA PHE A 129 5.90 9.62 6.11
C PHE A 129 6.15 9.46 7.62
N ARG A 130 6.84 10.41 8.25
CA ARG A 130 7.01 10.41 9.71
C ARG A 130 5.67 10.56 10.41
N THR A 131 4.85 11.50 9.98
CA THR A 131 3.50 11.72 10.51
C THR A 131 2.62 10.50 10.27
N SER A 132 2.72 9.86 9.11
CA SER A 132 2.01 8.62 8.79
C SER A 132 2.38 7.49 9.77
N GLN A 133 3.67 7.29 10.02
CA GLN A 133 4.14 6.28 10.98
C GLN A 133 3.65 6.56 12.39
N ASP A 134 3.77 7.80 12.85
CA ASP A 134 3.30 8.21 14.19
C ASP A 134 1.80 7.96 14.34
N MET A 135 1.02 8.28 13.30
CA MET A 135 -0.43 8.10 13.26
C MET A 135 -0.82 6.61 13.34
N LEU A 136 -0.16 5.75 12.57
CA LEU A 136 -0.37 4.30 12.59
C LEU A 136 -0.02 3.71 13.96
N MET A 137 1.12 4.09 14.53
CA MET A 137 1.57 3.62 15.84
C MET A 137 0.63 4.08 16.96
N GLU A 138 0.18 5.32 16.96
CA GLU A 138 -0.80 5.84 17.94
C GLU A 138 -2.13 5.09 17.86
N ALA A 139 -2.55 4.68 16.66
CA ALA A 139 -3.74 3.86 16.44
C ALA A 139 -3.55 2.38 16.83
N GLY A 140 -2.35 1.96 17.26
CA GLY A 140 -2.05 0.58 17.64
C GLY A 140 -1.76 -0.35 16.47
N ILE A 141 -1.50 0.19 15.29
CA ILE A 141 -1.11 -0.59 14.11
C ILE A 141 0.41 -0.74 14.09
N GLU A 142 0.89 -2.00 14.03
CA GLU A 142 2.30 -2.24 13.86
C GLU A 142 2.71 -2.01 12.39
N ILE A 143 3.83 -1.29 12.20
CA ILE A 143 4.40 -1.03 10.90
C ILE A 143 5.80 -1.64 10.83
N VAL A 144 6.06 -2.47 9.82
CA VAL A 144 7.28 -3.27 9.70
C VAL A 144 7.87 -3.13 8.32
N GLY A 145 9.11 -2.63 8.27
CA GLY A 145 9.94 -2.70 7.06
C GLY A 145 10.44 -4.12 6.84
N VAL A 146 10.37 -4.58 5.60
CA VAL A 146 10.74 -5.94 5.21
C VAL A 146 11.93 -5.90 4.26
N ASP A 147 13.04 -6.50 4.69
CA ASP A 147 14.21 -6.74 3.85
C ASP A 147 14.03 -8.04 3.06
N LEU A 148 13.74 -7.92 1.77
CA LEU A 148 13.56 -9.07 0.89
C LEU A 148 14.86 -9.82 0.58
N SER A 149 16.02 -9.22 0.82
CA SER A 149 17.34 -9.84 0.60
C SER A 149 17.73 -10.79 1.72
N SER A 150 17.09 -10.69 2.89
CA SER A 150 17.42 -11.53 4.04
C SER A 150 17.04 -13.00 3.79
N GLU A 151 17.94 -13.93 4.14
CA GLU A 151 17.74 -15.38 4.01
C GLU A 151 17.01 -16.00 5.23
N LEU A 152 16.49 -15.17 6.13
CA LEU A 152 15.70 -15.63 7.26
C LEU A 152 14.46 -16.36 6.75
N ASP A 153 14.34 -17.65 7.06
CA ASP A 153 13.32 -18.60 6.60
C ASP A 153 13.55 -19.22 5.21
N ALA A 154 14.72 -19.77 5.02
CA ALA A 154 14.80 -20.86 4.07
C ALA A 154 13.97 -22.07 4.56
#